data_bd6be49dfc6dc5d0a150d9f4f91a2928
#
_entry.id   bd6be49dfc6dc5d0a150d9f4f91a2928
#
_cell.length_a   1.000
_cell.length_b   1.000
_cell.length_c   1.000
_cell.angle_alpha   90.00
_cell.angle_beta   90.00
_cell.angle_gamma   90.00
#
_symmetry.space_group_name_H-M   'P 1'
#
loop_
_entity.id
_entity.type
_entity.pdbx_description
1 polymer ?
#
loop_
_entity_poly.entity_id
_entity_poly.type
_entity_poly.pdbx_seq_one_letter_code
_entity_poly.pdbx_strand_id
1 'polypeptide(L)'
;MRMGIGALLLAVSASVAAQTAPSPAPKLDVKTIPPRPDDVATIDGMVKAYYEVVSGPKGQPRDWARDRTLYIKDIRFVPVDVAKDGTIAPRIVDHQTFAEASASLEKEGFFEDEIHRVTERFGPIAHVWSTYESRRTKDGPVIQRGINSIELFWDGKRWWIANAIWTDETPQNPIPKQYLPGAR
;
A
#
# COMPACT_ATOMS: atom_id res chain seq x y z
N MET A 1 26.35 -18.40 -77.40
CA MET A 1 25.56 -17.16 -77.01
C MET A 1 25.03 -17.39 -75.59
N ARG A 2 25.71 -16.90 -74.59
CA ARG A 2 25.31 -17.05 -73.16
C ARG A 2 24.87 -15.68 -72.63
N MET A 3 23.58 -15.56 -72.32
CA MET A 3 23.01 -14.39 -71.67
C MET A 3 23.18 -14.53 -70.15
N GLY A 4 23.92 -13.60 -69.55
CA GLY A 4 24.04 -13.49 -68.12
C GLY A 4 22.91 -12.65 -67.55
N ILE A 5 22.20 -13.20 -66.59
CA ILE A 5 21.16 -12.50 -65.81
C ILE A 5 21.85 -11.90 -64.59
N GLY A 6 21.92 -10.56 -64.52
CA GLY A 6 22.41 -9.84 -63.40
C GLY A 6 21.30 -9.75 -62.33
N ALA A 7 21.55 -10.26 -61.14
CA ALA A 7 20.67 -10.11 -60.01
C ALA A 7 20.99 -8.79 -59.25
N LEU A 8 20.02 -7.90 -59.22
CA LEU A 8 20.06 -6.64 -58.46
C LEU A 8 19.66 -6.90 -57.01
N LEU A 9 20.60 -6.86 -56.08
CA LEU A 9 20.37 -6.95 -54.64
C LEU A 9 19.93 -5.57 -54.11
N LEU A 10 18.64 -5.42 -53.78
CA LEU A 10 18.14 -4.29 -53.02
C LEU A 10 18.41 -4.47 -51.53
N ALA A 11 19.34 -3.70 -50.99
CA ALA A 11 19.58 -3.62 -49.57
C ALA A 11 18.50 -2.76 -48.91
N VAL A 12 17.59 -3.37 -48.16
CA VAL A 12 16.61 -2.66 -47.31
C VAL A 12 17.29 -2.35 -46.00
N SER A 13 17.64 -1.07 -45.80
CA SER A 13 18.15 -0.56 -44.52
C SER A 13 16.96 -0.37 -43.58
N ALA A 14 16.78 -1.28 -42.63
CA ALA A 14 15.83 -1.12 -41.55
C ALA A 14 16.39 -0.14 -40.51
N SER A 15 15.85 1.07 -40.46
CA SER A 15 16.13 2.04 -39.40
C SER A 15 15.45 1.56 -38.12
N VAL A 16 16.21 1.04 -37.17
CA VAL A 16 15.74 0.75 -35.81
C VAL A 16 15.59 2.11 -35.09
N ALA A 17 14.36 2.60 -34.98
CA ALA A 17 14.05 3.73 -34.12
C ALA A 17 14.31 3.30 -32.66
N ALA A 18 15.31 3.90 -32.04
CA ALA A 18 15.56 3.73 -30.62
C ALA A 18 14.35 4.27 -29.84
N GLN A 19 13.53 3.36 -29.29
CA GLN A 19 12.50 3.73 -28.33
C GLN A 19 13.20 4.25 -27.08
N THR A 20 13.14 5.57 -26.87
CA THR A 20 13.56 6.17 -25.61
C THR A 20 12.70 5.59 -24.49
N ALA A 21 13.34 4.94 -23.52
CA ALA A 21 12.67 4.47 -22.31
C ALA A 21 11.91 5.65 -21.68
N PRO A 22 10.67 5.46 -21.19
CA PRO A 22 9.93 6.51 -20.54
C PRO A 22 10.73 7.06 -19.37
N SER A 23 10.81 8.39 -19.28
CA SER A 23 11.44 9.08 -18.16
C SER A 23 10.81 8.60 -16.85
N PRO A 24 11.59 8.29 -15.81
CA PRO A 24 11.02 7.89 -14.53
C PRO A 24 10.06 8.97 -14.04
N ALA A 25 8.91 8.56 -13.53
CA ALA A 25 7.94 9.49 -12.96
C ALA A 25 8.60 10.33 -11.87
N PRO A 26 8.25 11.63 -11.74
CA PRO A 26 8.79 12.46 -10.69
C PRO A 26 8.50 11.85 -9.32
N LYS A 27 9.52 11.80 -8.45
CA LYS A 27 9.36 11.31 -7.09
C LYS A 27 8.39 12.19 -6.32
N LEU A 28 7.52 11.56 -5.53
CA LEU A 28 6.61 12.26 -4.64
C LEU A 28 7.41 12.99 -3.55
N ASP A 29 7.22 14.31 -3.41
CA ASP A 29 7.84 15.11 -2.35
C ASP A 29 6.98 15.03 -1.08
N VAL A 30 7.32 14.09 -0.19
CA VAL A 30 6.65 13.92 1.10
C VAL A 30 7.29 14.84 2.14
N LYS A 31 6.58 15.91 2.47
CA LYS A 31 7.06 16.89 3.46
C LYS A 31 7.14 16.29 4.86
N THR A 32 8.12 16.76 5.64
CA THR A 32 8.21 16.45 7.07
C THR A 32 7.40 17.50 7.85
N ILE A 33 6.43 17.05 8.63
CA ILE A 33 5.58 17.89 9.49
C ILE A 33 5.55 17.31 10.92
N PRO A 34 5.20 18.10 11.94
CA PRO A 34 4.91 17.56 13.27
C PRO A 34 3.71 16.61 13.24
N PRO A 35 3.71 15.54 14.04
CA PRO A 35 2.54 14.68 14.17
C PRO A 35 1.38 15.43 14.82
N ARG A 36 0.15 15.07 14.47
CA ARG A 36 -1.04 15.52 15.21
C ARG A 36 -1.08 14.79 16.56
N PRO A 37 -1.23 15.48 17.70
CA PRO A 37 -1.27 14.82 19.01
C PRO A 37 -2.30 13.67 19.09
N ASP A 38 -3.49 13.88 18.55
CA ASP A 38 -4.56 12.89 18.57
C ASP A 38 -4.25 11.63 17.78
N ASP A 39 -3.39 11.73 16.75
CA ASP A 39 -2.98 10.58 15.95
C ASP A 39 -2.00 9.67 16.71
N VAL A 40 -1.22 10.22 17.65
CA VAL A 40 -0.05 9.52 18.18
C VAL A 40 -0.06 9.32 19.70
N ALA A 41 -1.04 9.91 20.40
CA ALA A 41 -1.13 9.81 21.86
C ALA A 41 -1.63 8.44 22.35
N THR A 42 -2.42 7.75 21.53
CA THR A 42 -3.03 6.46 21.88
C THR A 42 -2.91 5.47 20.72
N ILE A 43 -3.02 4.17 21.02
CA ILE A 43 -3.09 3.13 19.98
C ILE A 43 -4.33 3.33 19.11
N ASP A 44 -5.47 3.71 19.71
CA ASP A 44 -6.71 3.97 18.95
C ASP A 44 -6.57 5.14 17.98
N GLY A 45 -5.95 6.25 18.43
CA GLY A 45 -5.65 7.39 17.56
C GLY A 45 -4.73 7.00 16.40
N MET A 46 -3.69 6.20 16.72
CA MET A 46 -2.73 5.71 15.72
C MET A 46 -3.40 4.85 14.64
N VAL A 47 -4.21 3.87 15.05
CA VAL A 47 -4.91 3.00 14.09
C VAL A 47 -5.96 3.77 13.29
N LYS A 48 -6.70 4.68 13.94
CA LYS A 48 -7.62 5.56 13.23
C LYS A 48 -6.91 6.40 12.16
N ALA A 49 -5.79 7.03 12.51
CA ALA A 49 -5.00 7.82 11.57
C ALA A 49 -4.45 6.95 10.42
N TYR A 50 -3.98 5.72 10.71
CA TYR A 50 -3.48 4.76 9.73
C TYR A 50 -4.48 4.51 8.59
N TYR A 51 -5.77 4.37 8.90
CA TYR A 51 -6.82 4.20 7.88
C TYR A 51 -7.26 5.53 7.23
N GLU A 52 -7.29 6.62 7.98
CA GLU A 52 -7.72 7.92 7.44
C GLU A 52 -6.76 8.46 6.38
N VAL A 53 -5.44 8.30 6.57
CA VAL A 53 -4.44 8.92 5.70
C VAL A 53 -4.43 8.34 4.28
N VAL A 54 -4.80 7.08 4.11
CA VAL A 54 -4.91 6.41 2.81
C VAL A 54 -6.29 6.59 2.17
N SER A 55 -7.29 7.00 2.96
CA SER A 55 -8.68 7.12 2.53
C SER A 55 -9.00 8.48 1.92
N GLY A 56 -9.87 8.49 0.91
CA GLY A 56 -10.39 9.72 0.32
C GLY A 56 -11.04 9.50 -1.04
N PRO A 57 -11.84 10.50 -1.50
CA PRO A 57 -12.55 10.39 -2.76
C PRO A 57 -11.61 10.46 -3.97
N LYS A 58 -12.15 10.09 -5.12
CA LYS A 58 -11.47 10.21 -6.40
C LYS A 58 -11.01 11.64 -6.67
N GLY A 59 -9.76 11.79 -7.10
CA GLY A 59 -9.15 13.07 -7.44
C GLY A 59 -8.63 13.88 -6.25
N GLN A 60 -8.83 13.42 -5.01
CA GLN A 60 -8.29 14.10 -3.84
C GLN A 60 -6.90 13.54 -3.49
N PRO A 61 -5.86 14.39 -3.44
CA PRO A 61 -4.54 13.99 -2.95
C PRO A 61 -4.61 13.47 -1.51
N ARG A 62 -3.82 12.44 -1.21
CA ARG A 62 -3.67 11.91 0.14
C ARG A 62 -2.71 12.78 0.95
N ASP A 63 -2.91 12.82 2.27
CA ASP A 63 -2.03 13.56 3.18
C ASP A 63 -0.81 12.71 3.56
N TRP A 64 0.07 12.49 2.57
CA TRP A 64 1.30 11.70 2.74
C TRP A 64 2.25 12.29 3.78
N ALA A 65 2.17 13.60 4.04
CA ALA A 65 2.93 14.23 5.09
C ALA A 65 2.42 13.81 6.48
N ARG A 66 1.09 13.78 6.70
CA ARG A 66 0.48 13.25 7.92
C ARG A 66 0.76 11.75 8.05
N ASP A 67 0.58 10.99 6.96
CA ASP A 67 0.86 9.55 6.92
C ASP A 67 2.29 9.28 7.39
N ARG A 68 3.29 9.99 6.86
CA ARG A 68 4.69 9.84 7.24
C ARG A 68 4.95 10.03 8.74
N THR A 69 4.13 10.81 9.45
CA THR A 69 4.30 11.05 10.89
C THR A 69 3.97 9.84 11.77
N LEU A 70 3.26 8.85 11.25
CA LEU A 70 2.83 7.68 12.03
C LEU A 70 3.96 6.67 12.27
N TYR A 71 4.98 6.68 11.41
CA TYR A 71 5.97 5.61 11.30
C TYR A 71 7.36 6.03 11.77
N ILE A 72 8.15 5.03 12.18
CA ILE A 72 9.60 5.20 12.33
C ILE A 72 10.24 5.60 10.99
N LYS A 73 11.46 6.15 11.06
CA LYS A 73 12.18 6.60 9.87
C LYS A 73 12.36 5.50 8.82
N ASP A 74 12.70 4.31 9.26
CA ASP A 74 13.07 3.19 8.41
C ASP A 74 11.96 2.13 8.34
N ILE A 75 10.69 2.58 8.37
CA ILE A 75 9.52 1.70 8.25
C ILE A 75 9.65 0.77 7.04
N ARG A 76 9.22 -0.46 7.20
CA ARG A 76 8.99 -1.40 6.10
C ARG A 76 7.54 -1.83 6.09
N PHE A 77 6.92 -1.62 4.95
CA PHE A 77 5.61 -2.18 4.65
C PHE A 77 5.81 -3.51 3.91
N VAL A 78 5.02 -4.50 4.28
CA VAL A 78 5.11 -5.84 3.66
C VAL A 78 3.72 -6.27 3.18
N PRO A 79 3.23 -5.75 2.03
CA PRO A 79 2.10 -6.36 1.37
C PRO A 79 2.47 -7.78 0.92
N VAL A 80 1.60 -8.74 1.22
CA VAL A 80 1.74 -10.14 0.84
C VAL A 80 0.62 -10.46 -0.15
N ASP A 81 0.95 -10.36 -1.43
CA ASP A 81 0.00 -10.68 -2.50
C ASP A 81 -0.13 -12.20 -2.66
N VAL A 82 -1.36 -12.68 -2.84
CA VAL A 82 -1.66 -14.08 -3.16
C VAL A 82 -2.28 -14.13 -4.55
N ALA A 83 -1.57 -14.68 -5.52
CA ALA A 83 -2.06 -14.83 -6.87
C ALA A 83 -3.15 -15.91 -6.98
N LYS A 84 -3.90 -15.92 -8.08
CA LYS A 84 -5.00 -16.89 -8.30
C LYS A 84 -4.53 -18.35 -8.33
N ASP A 85 -3.29 -18.59 -8.69
CA ASP A 85 -2.65 -19.92 -8.69
C ASP A 85 -2.10 -20.33 -7.32
N GLY A 86 -2.29 -19.46 -6.28
CA GLY A 86 -1.77 -19.66 -4.93
C GLY A 86 -0.33 -19.23 -4.72
N THR A 87 0.34 -18.67 -5.73
CA THR A 87 1.69 -18.10 -5.56
C THR A 87 1.65 -16.94 -4.57
N ILE A 88 2.53 -16.99 -3.56
CA ILE A 88 2.66 -15.96 -2.54
C ILE A 88 3.84 -15.07 -2.90
N ALA A 89 3.59 -13.75 -2.97
CA ALA A 89 4.57 -12.77 -3.37
C ALA A 89 4.66 -11.61 -2.36
N PRO A 90 5.48 -11.73 -1.29
CA PRO A 90 5.73 -10.62 -0.39
C PRO A 90 6.58 -9.55 -1.08
N ARG A 91 6.26 -8.29 -0.84
CA ARG A 91 7.07 -7.14 -1.27
C ARG A 91 7.49 -6.36 -0.03
N ILE A 92 8.75 -5.96 0.04
CA ILE A 92 9.25 -5.12 1.13
C ILE A 92 9.47 -3.73 0.56
N VAL A 93 8.69 -2.77 1.01
CA VAL A 93 8.74 -1.40 0.49
C VAL A 93 8.92 -0.40 1.63
N ASP A 94 9.64 0.69 1.36
CA ASP A 94 9.73 1.82 2.26
C ASP A 94 8.53 2.78 2.08
N HIS A 95 8.45 3.80 2.94
CA HIS A 95 7.36 4.77 2.91
C HIS A 95 7.24 5.50 1.57
N GLN A 96 8.37 5.91 0.97
CA GLN A 96 8.38 6.62 -0.29
C GLN A 96 7.79 5.76 -1.42
N THR A 97 8.27 4.53 -1.52
CA THR A 97 7.79 3.54 -2.51
C THR A 97 6.30 3.23 -2.29
N PHE A 98 5.86 3.10 -1.03
CA PHE A 98 4.47 2.88 -0.68
C PHE A 98 3.58 4.06 -1.13
N ALA A 99 3.96 5.29 -0.81
CA ALA A 99 3.21 6.49 -1.19
C ALA A 99 3.11 6.66 -2.71
N GLU A 100 4.21 6.43 -3.44
CA GLU A 100 4.24 6.48 -4.91
C GLU A 100 3.36 5.40 -5.55
N ALA A 101 3.41 4.16 -5.05
CA ALA A 101 2.56 3.07 -5.53
C ALA A 101 1.07 3.32 -5.25
N SER A 102 0.77 4.02 -4.15
CA SER A 102 -0.60 4.35 -3.73
C SER A 102 -1.21 5.54 -4.49
N ALA A 103 -0.47 6.20 -5.38
CA ALA A 103 -1.00 7.29 -6.21
C ALA A 103 -2.20 6.87 -7.10
N SER A 104 -2.32 5.58 -7.42
CA SER A 104 -3.50 5.02 -8.11
C SER A 104 -4.79 5.14 -7.29
N LEU A 105 -4.69 5.08 -5.96
CA LEU A 105 -5.83 5.22 -5.04
C LEU A 105 -6.49 6.61 -5.17
N GLU A 106 -5.69 7.64 -5.45
CA GLU A 106 -6.19 8.99 -5.68
C GLU A 106 -7.02 9.08 -6.97
N LYS A 107 -6.61 8.35 -8.01
CA LYS A 107 -7.29 8.37 -9.32
C LYS A 107 -8.65 7.69 -9.31
N GLU A 108 -8.82 6.68 -8.47
CA GLU A 108 -10.02 5.85 -8.45
C GLU A 108 -10.94 6.13 -7.25
N GLY A 109 -10.42 6.76 -6.21
CA GLY A 109 -11.02 6.83 -4.87
C GLY A 109 -10.74 5.54 -4.10
N PHE A 110 -10.50 5.71 -2.79
CA PHE A 110 -10.23 4.59 -1.90
C PHE A 110 -10.62 4.98 -0.47
N PHE A 111 -11.39 4.14 0.17
CA PHE A 111 -11.77 4.26 1.57
C PHE A 111 -11.51 2.93 2.23
N GLU A 112 -10.77 2.94 3.32
CA GLU A 112 -10.46 1.77 4.11
C GLU A 112 -10.87 2.02 5.56
N ASP A 113 -11.66 1.11 6.10
CA ASP A 113 -12.19 1.18 7.44
C ASP A 113 -11.80 -0.07 8.22
N GLU A 114 -11.39 0.08 9.48
CA GLU A 114 -11.26 -1.02 10.40
C GLU A 114 -12.64 -1.54 10.81
N ILE A 115 -12.85 -2.85 10.69
CA ILE A 115 -14.12 -3.50 11.06
C ILE A 115 -14.00 -4.37 12.31
N HIS A 116 -12.79 -4.79 12.67
CA HIS A 116 -12.50 -5.55 13.88
C HIS A 116 -11.04 -5.40 14.29
N ARG A 117 -10.74 -5.49 15.59
CA ARG A 117 -9.38 -5.39 16.11
C ARG A 117 -9.16 -6.33 17.28
N VAL A 118 -7.98 -6.96 17.30
CA VAL A 118 -7.37 -7.56 18.50
C VAL A 118 -6.10 -6.79 18.79
N THR A 119 -5.97 -6.29 20.02
CA THR A 119 -4.76 -5.58 20.46
C THR A 119 -4.14 -6.34 21.62
N GLU A 120 -2.89 -6.70 21.49
CA GLU A 120 -2.07 -7.25 22.54
C GLU A 120 -1.02 -6.24 22.95
N ARG A 121 -0.85 -6.03 24.26
CA ARG A 121 0.08 -5.02 24.78
C ARG A 121 0.87 -5.55 25.96
N PHE A 122 2.16 -5.27 25.95
CA PHE A 122 3.04 -5.45 27.11
C PHE A 122 3.91 -4.20 27.32
N GLY A 123 3.60 -3.40 28.34
CA GLY A 123 4.32 -2.17 28.64
C GLY A 123 4.34 -1.19 27.45
N PRO A 124 5.53 -0.85 26.92
CA PRO A 124 5.67 0.10 25.83
C PRO A 124 5.53 -0.52 24.43
N ILE A 125 5.27 -1.82 24.29
CA ILE A 125 5.07 -2.48 22.99
C ILE A 125 3.64 -2.95 22.83
N ALA A 126 3.14 -2.92 21.60
CA ALA A 126 1.83 -3.43 21.25
C ALA A 126 1.84 -4.06 19.85
N HIS A 127 1.01 -5.10 19.69
CA HIS A 127 0.64 -5.68 18.42
C HIS A 127 -0.84 -5.44 18.16
N VAL A 128 -1.16 -4.98 16.96
CA VAL A 128 -2.54 -4.77 16.51
C VAL A 128 -2.81 -5.67 15.31
N TRP A 129 -3.76 -6.59 15.47
CA TRP A 129 -4.32 -7.43 14.42
C TRP A 129 -5.63 -6.81 13.97
N SER A 130 -5.61 -6.06 12.89
CA SER A 130 -6.70 -5.18 12.45
C SER A 130 -7.31 -5.69 11.16
N THR A 131 -8.58 -6.06 11.20
CA THR A 131 -9.35 -6.46 10.02
C THR A 131 -9.97 -5.24 9.37
N TYR A 132 -9.81 -5.12 8.06
CA TYR A 132 -10.30 -3.99 7.28
C TYR A 132 -11.24 -4.38 6.16
N GLU A 133 -12.03 -3.39 5.72
CA GLU A 133 -12.75 -3.39 4.47
C GLU A 133 -12.39 -2.17 3.64
N SER A 134 -12.23 -2.34 2.34
CA SER A 134 -12.00 -1.21 1.44
C SER A 134 -13.09 -1.04 0.39
N ARG A 135 -13.29 0.20 -0.07
CA ARG A 135 -14.34 0.65 -1.00
C ARG A 135 -13.79 1.72 -1.93
N ARG A 136 -14.44 1.92 -3.07
CA ARG A 136 -14.09 3.04 -3.99
C ARG A 136 -14.76 4.37 -3.60
N THR A 137 -15.90 4.31 -2.92
CA THR A 137 -16.61 5.47 -2.36
C THR A 137 -16.98 5.15 -0.93
N LYS A 138 -17.17 6.17 -0.09
CA LYS A 138 -17.40 6.01 1.36
C LYS A 138 -18.53 5.02 1.69
N ASP A 139 -19.62 5.10 0.94
CA ASP A 139 -20.81 4.27 1.15
C ASP A 139 -21.00 3.23 0.03
N GLY A 140 -19.93 2.93 -0.73
CA GLY A 140 -19.96 1.98 -1.82
C GLY A 140 -19.86 0.53 -1.37
N PRO A 141 -19.99 -0.41 -2.31
CA PRO A 141 -19.80 -1.81 -2.01
C PRO A 141 -18.36 -2.10 -1.57
N VAL A 142 -18.20 -3.07 -0.69
CA VAL A 142 -16.89 -3.61 -0.30
C VAL A 142 -16.24 -4.24 -1.53
N ILE A 143 -15.01 -3.84 -1.83
CA ILE A 143 -14.22 -4.37 -2.95
C ILE A 143 -13.12 -5.31 -2.47
N GLN A 144 -12.68 -5.16 -1.22
CA GLN A 144 -11.60 -5.94 -0.63
C GLN A 144 -11.77 -6.00 0.88
N ARG A 145 -11.35 -7.09 1.49
CA ARG A 145 -11.12 -7.25 2.93
C ARG A 145 -9.75 -7.87 3.15
N GLY A 146 -9.22 -7.67 4.32
CA GLY A 146 -7.95 -8.28 4.72
C GLY A 146 -7.63 -8.03 6.17
N ILE A 147 -6.42 -8.38 6.55
CA ILE A 147 -5.90 -8.16 7.90
C ILE A 147 -4.55 -7.47 7.82
N ASN A 148 -4.42 -6.40 8.59
CA ASN A 148 -3.16 -5.74 8.91
C ASN A 148 -2.60 -6.29 10.22
N SER A 149 -1.34 -6.71 10.23
CA SER A 149 -0.51 -6.98 11.41
C SER A 149 0.39 -5.78 11.63
N ILE A 150 0.17 -5.03 12.70
CA ILE A 150 0.84 -3.75 12.97
C ILE A 150 1.59 -3.83 14.29
N GLU A 151 2.91 -3.60 14.26
CA GLU A 151 3.74 -3.52 15.44
C GLU A 151 3.94 -2.09 15.88
N LEU A 152 3.68 -1.79 17.15
CA LEU A 152 3.80 -0.46 17.73
C LEU A 152 4.69 -0.43 18.96
N PHE A 153 5.29 0.72 19.22
CA PHE A 153 5.96 1.00 20.48
C PHE A 153 5.74 2.44 20.95
N TRP A 154 5.85 2.61 22.28
CA TRP A 154 5.79 3.90 22.96
C TRP A 154 7.22 4.35 23.31
N ASP A 155 7.63 5.55 22.86
CA ASP A 155 8.98 6.10 23.10
C ASP A 155 9.11 6.94 24.38
N GLY A 156 8.06 6.96 25.20
CA GLY A 156 7.94 7.82 26.38
C GLY A 156 7.17 9.12 26.14
N LYS A 157 6.86 9.44 24.84
CA LYS A 157 6.16 10.65 24.44
C LYS A 157 4.98 10.37 23.50
N ARG A 158 5.14 9.38 22.61
CA ARG A 158 4.14 9.03 21.60
C ARG A 158 4.23 7.57 21.17
N TRP A 159 3.20 7.07 20.54
CA TRP A 159 3.23 5.80 19.80
C TRP A 159 3.86 5.98 18.42
N TRP A 160 4.48 4.92 17.95
CA TRP A 160 5.08 4.76 16.64
C TRP A 160 4.69 3.42 16.04
N ILE A 161 4.42 3.39 14.74
CA ILE A 161 4.35 2.13 13.98
C ILE A 161 5.77 1.77 13.55
N ALA A 162 6.23 0.59 13.97
CA ALA A 162 7.55 0.04 13.65
C ALA A 162 7.52 -0.81 12.38
N ASN A 163 6.40 -1.51 12.13
CA ASN A 163 6.23 -2.41 11.01
C ASN A 163 4.73 -2.60 10.71
N ALA A 164 4.38 -2.83 9.43
CA ALA A 164 3.05 -3.21 9.01
C ALA A 164 3.12 -4.26 7.90
N ILE A 165 2.46 -5.40 8.13
CA ILE A 165 2.35 -6.51 7.18
C ILE A 165 0.87 -6.75 6.96
N TRP A 166 0.44 -6.99 5.72
CA TRP A 166 -0.95 -7.30 5.44
C TRP A 166 -1.11 -8.27 4.28
N THR A 167 -2.26 -8.93 4.28
CA THR A 167 -2.73 -9.73 3.15
C THR A 167 -4.23 -9.59 3.00
N ASP A 168 -4.67 -9.69 1.77
CA ASP A 168 -6.08 -9.66 1.43
C ASP A 168 -6.75 -11.01 1.64
N GLU A 169 -8.06 -10.99 1.95
CA GLU A 169 -8.90 -12.16 1.96
C GLU A 169 -9.04 -12.75 0.55
N THR A 170 -8.93 -14.07 0.45
CA THR A 170 -9.19 -14.80 -0.79
C THR A 170 -10.14 -15.96 -0.51
N PRO A 171 -10.79 -16.55 -1.53
CA PRO A 171 -11.61 -17.76 -1.33
C PRO A 171 -10.85 -18.93 -0.69
N GLN A 172 -9.52 -19.00 -0.89
CA GLN A 172 -8.65 -20.03 -0.34
C GLN A 172 -8.13 -19.68 1.06
N ASN A 173 -8.18 -18.39 1.43
CA ASN A 173 -7.77 -17.90 2.74
C ASN A 173 -8.81 -16.92 3.28
N PRO A 174 -10.00 -17.41 3.69
CA PRO A 174 -11.03 -16.56 4.26
C PRO A 174 -10.63 -16.06 5.65
N ILE A 175 -11.07 -14.85 6.01
CA ILE A 175 -10.83 -14.29 7.34
C ILE A 175 -11.50 -15.18 8.39
N PRO A 176 -10.75 -15.70 9.40
CA PRO A 176 -11.32 -16.50 10.48
C PRO A 176 -12.39 -15.72 11.25
N LYS A 177 -13.46 -16.39 11.65
CA LYS A 177 -14.63 -15.77 12.33
C LYS A 177 -14.25 -14.92 13.54
N GLN A 178 -13.22 -15.33 14.28
CA GLN A 178 -12.71 -14.59 15.45
C GLN A 178 -12.14 -13.20 15.15
N TYR A 179 -11.88 -12.89 13.88
CA TYR A 179 -11.39 -11.60 13.44
C TYR A 179 -12.44 -10.80 12.65
N LEU A 180 -13.70 -11.21 12.75
CA LEU A 180 -14.83 -10.51 12.14
C LEU A 180 -15.69 -9.81 13.20
N PRO A 181 -16.46 -8.79 12.86
CA PRO A 181 -17.37 -8.12 13.77
C PRO A 181 -18.31 -9.09 14.49
N GLY A 182 -18.52 -8.89 15.80
CA GLY A 182 -19.36 -9.75 16.61
C GLY A 182 -18.68 -11.03 17.14
N ALA A 183 -17.39 -11.23 16.86
CA ALA A 183 -16.60 -12.26 17.54
C ALA A 183 -16.53 -11.99 19.05
N ARG A 184 -16.74 -13.04 19.86
CA ARG A 184 -16.63 -13.02 21.32
C ARG A 184 -15.51 -13.94 21.75
#